data_dc66ad59ab797228d39eb31827e15cbe
#
_entry.id   dc66ad59ab797228d39eb31827e15cbe
#
_cell.length_a   1.000
_cell.length_b   1.000
_cell.length_c   1.000
_cell.angle_alpha   90.00
_cell.angle_beta   90.00
_cell.angle_gamma   90.00
#
_symmetry.space_group_name_H-M   'P 1'
#
loop_
_entity.id
_entity.type
_entity.pdbx_description
1 polymer ?
#
loop_
_entity_poly.entity_id
_entity_poly.type
_entity_poly.pdbx_seq_one_letter_code
_entity_poly.pdbx_strand_id
1 'polypeptide(L)'
;MKNRSFVKRMTALGMALMFLVATNVMRVQAAPANDLTPEQIEAIATNMFNKFAALDAQGTANCFAPDGTIEDPVGTTPIQGTQAIIAYLETFPSILNEIRIQSFDVTVAGQEAAIKWRLRFKTKTGNVFFVDGIGILKINAEGKVQADREYFDLAYFQSQLLQ
;
A
#
# COMPACT_ATOMS: atom_id res chain seq x y z
N MET A 1 68.31 -53.57 -6.95
CA MET A 1 67.14 -54.38 -6.57
C MET A 1 66.18 -53.49 -5.78
N LYS A 2 64.92 -53.44 -6.24
CA LYS A 2 63.71 -53.06 -5.48
C LYS A 2 63.68 -51.63 -4.87
N ASN A 3 62.78 -50.70 -5.18
CA ASN A 3 61.36 -50.80 -5.24
C ASN A 3 60.77 -49.67 -6.05
N ARG A 4 60.22 -49.99 -7.19
CA ARG A 4 59.34 -49.15 -8.02
C ARG A 4 57.89 -49.59 -7.73
N SER A 5 57.26 -49.19 -6.63
CA SER A 5 55.85 -49.48 -6.46
C SER A 5 55.09 -48.55 -5.46
N PHE A 6 55.65 -47.36 -5.15
CA PHE A 6 54.99 -46.48 -4.21
C PHE A 6 54.46 -45.16 -4.76
N VAL A 7 54.63 -44.93 -6.06
CA VAL A 7 54.24 -43.65 -6.69
C VAL A 7 52.94 -43.72 -7.52
N LYS A 8 52.22 -44.86 -7.54
CA LYS A 8 51.02 -45.01 -8.40
C LYS A 8 49.66 -45.02 -7.64
N ARG A 9 49.59 -44.56 -6.38
CA ARG A 9 48.34 -44.57 -5.63
C ARG A 9 47.88 -43.20 -5.05
N MET A 10 48.49 -42.07 -5.44
CA MET A 10 48.12 -40.72 -4.97
C MET A 10 47.58 -39.78 -6.03
N THR A 11 47.12 -40.27 -7.18
CA THR A 11 46.56 -39.42 -8.24
C THR A 11 45.09 -39.69 -8.56
N ALA A 12 44.36 -40.38 -7.70
CA ALA A 12 42.95 -40.68 -7.93
C ALA A 12 42.01 -40.14 -6.85
N LEU A 13 42.48 -39.32 -5.90
CA LEU A 13 41.63 -38.76 -4.83
C LEU A 13 41.59 -37.24 -4.80
N GLY A 14 42.04 -36.57 -5.86
CA GLY A 14 42.14 -35.10 -5.93
C GLY A 14 41.18 -34.43 -6.89
N MET A 15 40.23 -35.14 -7.53
CA MET A 15 39.36 -34.55 -8.58
C MET A 15 37.85 -34.77 -8.38
N ALA A 16 37.40 -34.96 -7.18
CA ALA A 16 35.97 -35.12 -6.91
C ALA A 16 35.39 -34.06 -5.94
N LEU A 17 36.06 -32.91 -5.79
CA LEU A 17 35.57 -31.84 -4.90
C LEU A 17 35.49 -30.50 -5.67
N MET A 18 35.00 -30.54 -6.90
CA MET A 18 34.62 -29.33 -7.62
C MET A 18 33.26 -29.54 -8.28
N PHE A 19 32.38 -28.56 -8.09
CA PHE A 19 31.04 -28.42 -8.65
C PHE A 19 29.87 -29.00 -7.85
N LEU A 20 29.71 -28.54 -6.60
CA LEU A 20 28.36 -28.30 -6.10
C LEU A 20 28.26 -26.80 -5.68
N VAL A 21 28.47 -25.90 -6.63
CA VAL A 21 27.83 -24.58 -6.54
C VAL A 21 26.37 -24.85 -6.84
N ALA A 22 25.60 -25.12 -5.79
CA ALA A 22 24.15 -25.03 -5.84
C ALA A 22 23.85 -23.59 -6.26
N THR A 23 23.57 -23.40 -7.54
CA THR A 23 22.88 -22.20 -8.00
C THR A 23 21.51 -22.22 -7.29
N ASN A 24 21.41 -21.57 -6.13
CA ASN A 24 20.17 -21.08 -5.61
C ASN A 24 19.67 -20.04 -6.62
N VAL A 25 19.15 -20.50 -7.74
CA VAL A 25 18.23 -19.71 -8.54
C VAL A 25 17.05 -19.50 -7.62
N MET A 26 16.97 -18.30 -6.99
CA MET A 26 15.73 -17.83 -6.42
C MET A 26 14.69 -17.99 -7.53
N ARG A 27 13.88 -19.03 -7.45
CA ARG A 27 12.64 -19.10 -8.20
C ARG A 27 11.82 -17.94 -7.68
N VAL A 28 11.79 -16.84 -8.43
CA VAL A 28 10.73 -15.86 -8.30
C VAL A 28 9.46 -16.67 -8.51
N GLN A 29 8.79 -16.99 -7.42
CA GLN A 29 7.52 -17.70 -7.45
C GLN A 29 6.56 -16.72 -8.12
N ALA A 30 6.07 -17.08 -9.30
CA ALA A 30 5.02 -16.29 -9.95
C ALA A 30 3.90 -16.13 -8.93
N ALA A 31 3.40 -14.91 -8.74
CA ALA A 31 2.23 -14.65 -7.93
C ALA A 31 1.10 -15.61 -8.35
N PRO A 32 0.29 -16.10 -7.41
CA PRO A 32 -0.86 -16.92 -7.75
C PRO A 32 -1.72 -16.21 -8.80
N ALA A 33 -2.33 -16.96 -9.71
CA ALA A 33 -3.04 -16.45 -10.89
C ALA A 33 -4.24 -15.51 -10.61
N ASN A 34 -4.50 -15.20 -9.32
CA ASN A 34 -5.57 -14.31 -8.84
C ASN A 34 -5.04 -13.00 -8.24
N ASP A 35 -3.73 -12.74 -8.26
CA ASP A 35 -3.21 -11.48 -7.77
C ASP A 35 -3.45 -10.38 -8.80
N LEU A 36 -3.87 -9.20 -8.31
CA LEU A 36 -4.03 -8.02 -9.13
C LEU A 36 -2.67 -7.53 -9.63
N THR A 37 -2.62 -6.98 -10.85
CA THR A 37 -1.40 -6.35 -11.35
C THR A 37 -1.14 -5.01 -10.65
N PRO A 38 0.11 -4.52 -10.65
CA PRO A 38 0.42 -3.20 -10.10
C PRO A 38 -0.44 -2.09 -10.69
N GLU A 39 -0.72 -2.12 -11.98
CA GLU A 39 -1.55 -1.13 -12.69
C GLU A 39 -3.02 -1.20 -12.23
N GLN A 40 -3.53 -2.40 -11.94
CA GLN A 40 -4.89 -2.57 -11.39
C GLN A 40 -4.96 -2.00 -9.96
N ILE A 41 -3.95 -2.25 -9.13
CA ILE A 41 -3.88 -1.72 -7.76
C ILE A 41 -3.79 -0.19 -7.78
N GLU A 42 -2.95 0.39 -8.63
CA GLU A 42 -2.84 1.84 -8.82
C GLU A 42 -4.17 2.45 -9.27
N ALA A 43 -4.86 1.81 -10.21
CA ALA A 43 -6.18 2.26 -10.67
C ALA A 43 -7.23 2.22 -9.56
N ILE A 44 -7.23 1.21 -8.69
CA ILE A 44 -8.13 1.10 -7.54
C ILE A 44 -7.85 2.24 -6.55
N ALA A 45 -6.58 2.47 -6.20
CA ALA A 45 -6.17 3.55 -5.31
C ALA A 45 -6.59 4.93 -5.87
N THR A 46 -6.28 5.18 -7.13
CA THR A 46 -6.63 6.43 -7.83
C THR A 46 -8.15 6.65 -7.85
N ASN A 47 -8.94 5.61 -8.14
CA ASN A 47 -10.40 5.71 -8.15
C ASN A 47 -10.96 6.05 -6.76
N MET A 48 -10.44 5.41 -5.69
CA MET A 48 -10.86 5.69 -4.31
C MET A 48 -10.57 7.14 -3.92
N PHE A 49 -9.35 7.63 -4.16
CA PHE A 49 -8.96 9.01 -3.84
C PHE A 49 -9.76 10.05 -4.65
N ASN A 50 -10.07 9.78 -5.92
CA ASN A 50 -10.90 10.67 -6.72
C ASN A 50 -12.33 10.80 -6.17
N LYS A 51 -12.91 9.69 -5.69
CA LYS A 51 -14.24 9.71 -5.04
C LYS A 51 -14.20 10.47 -3.70
N PHE A 52 -13.16 10.26 -2.90
CA PHE A 52 -12.93 11.02 -1.67
C PHE A 52 -12.79 12.53 -1.96
N ALA A 53 -12.00 12.91 -2.95
CA ALA A 53 -11.84 14.31 -3.35
C ALA A 53 -13.14 14.93 -3.90
N ALA A 54 -14.01 14.12 -4.47
CA ALA A 54 -15.35 14.53 -4.89
C ALA A 54 -16.35 14.65 -3.72
N LEU A 55 -15.94 14.34 -2.49
CA LEU A 55 -16.81 14.23 -1.29
C LEU A 55 -17.94 13.21 -1.47
N ASP A 56 -17.70 12.19 -2.30
CA ASP A 56 -18.63 11.08 -2.56
C ASP A 56 -18.41 9.97 -1.50
N ALA A 57 -19.03 10.14 -0.34
CA ALA A 57 -18.91 9.21 0.79
C ALA A 57 -19.33 7.78 0.41
N GLN A 58 -20.47 7.62 -0.25
CA GLN A 58 -20.98 6.31 -0.67
C GLN A 58 -20.08 5.68 -1.73
N GLY A 59 -19.66 6.46 -2.73
CA GLY A 59 -18.76 5.97 -3.79
C GLY A 59 -17.39 5.58 -3.23
N THR A 60 -16.84 6.33 -2.26
CA THR A 60 -15.59 6.00 -1.58
C THR A 60 -15.74 4.72 -0.77
N ALA A 61 -16.79 4.61 0.06
CA ALA A 61 -17.06 3.42 0.86
C ALA A 61 -17.26 2.15 0.01
N ASN A 62 -17.84 2.29 -1.18
CA ASN A 62 -18.01 1.18 -2.13
C ASN A 62 -16.69 0.64 -2.70
N CYS A 63 -15.58 1.37 -2.54
CA CYS A 63 -14.24 0.86 -2.88
C CYS A 63 -13.72 -0.13 -1.84
N PHE A 64 -14.25 -0.12 -0.60
CA PHE A 64 -13.83 -1.00 0.47
C PHE A 64 -14.49 -2.37 0.42
N ALA A 65 -13.82 -3.36 1.02
CA ALA A 65 -14.43 -4.63 1.35
C ALA A 65 -15.53 -4.43 2.41
N PRO A 66 -16.55 -5.33 2.51
CA PRO A 66 -17.62 -5.18 3.50
C PRO A 66 -17.14 -5.09 4.95
N ASP A 67 -16.01 -5.72 5.27
CA ASP A 67 -15.31 -5.70 6.55
C ASP A 67 -14.04 -4.84 6.55
N GLY A 68 -13.86 -4.03 5.51
CA GLY A 68 -12.71 -3.14 5.34
C GLY A 68 -12.57 -2.13 6.47
N THR A 69 -11.37 -1.60 6.65
CA THR A 69 -11.03 -0.67 7.73
C THR A 69 -10.38 0.59 7.23
N ILE A 70 -10.62 1.71 7.94
CA ILE A 70 -9.89 2.97 7.81
C ILE A 70 -9.26 3.31 9.16
N GLU A 71 -7.98 3.65 9.18
CA GLU A 71 -7.25 4.25 10.31
C GLU A 71 -6.74 5.62 9.88
N ASP A 72 -7.40 6.69 10.27
CA ASP A 72 -7.20 8.04 9.72
C ASP A 72 -7.18 9.12 10.83
N PRO A 73 -5.97 9.57 11.23
CA PRO A 73 -4.67 8.98 10.91
C PRO A 73 -4.34 7.74 11.77
N VAL A 74 -3.25 7.07 11.42
CA VAL A 74 -2.69 5.96 12.20
C VAL A 74 -2.49 6.37 13.67
N GLY A 75 -2.94 5.49 14.58
CA GLY A 75 -2.99 5.74 16.04
C GLY A 75 -4.39 6.11 16.53
N THR A 76 -5.35 6.35 15.65
CA THR A 76 -6.77 6.46 15.98
C THR A 76 -7.45 5.09 16.05
N THR A 77 -8.65 5.02 16.59
CA THR A 77 -9.43 3.77 16.56
C THR A 77 -9.84 3.46 15.12
N PRO A 78 -9.50 2.28 14.59
CA PRO A 78 -9.92 1.90 13.24
C PRO A 78 -11.45 1.90 13.08
N ILE A 79 -11.91 2.47 11.98
CA ILE A 79 -13.31 2.48 11.56
C ILE A 79 -13.51 1.25 10.68
N GLN A 80 -14.45 0.37 11.03
CA GLN A 80 -14.64 -0.90 10.36
C GLN A 80 -16.04 -1.07 9.79
N GLY A 81 -16.08 -1.55 8.54
CA GLY A 81 -17.30 -1.94 7.85
C GLY A 81 -18.00 -0.79 7.12
N THR A 82 -18.74 -1.15 6.08
CA THR A 82 -19.30 -0.20 5.11
C THR A 82 -20.08 0.94 5.74
N GLN A 83 -20.98 0.65 6.69
CA GLN A 83 -21.85 1.68 7.30
C GLN A 83 -21.06 2.67 8.17
N ALA A 84 -20.08 2.17 8.95
CA ALA A 84 -19.22 3.02 9.77
C ALA A 84 -18.31 3.91 8.89
N ILE A 85 -17.79 3.36 7.79
CA ILE A 85 -16.99 4.09 6.81
C ILE A 85 -17.83 5.20 6.15
N ILE A 86 -19.07 4.92 5.73
CA ILE A 86 -19.96 5.94 5.17
C ILE A 86 -20.17 7.06 6.19
N ALA A 87 -20.56 6.73 7.42
CA ALA A 87 -20.83 7.71 8.46
C ALA A 87 -19.61 8.59 8.75
N TYR A 88 -18.41 8.02 8.74
CA TYR A 88 -17.17 8.77 8.87
C TYR A 88 -16.95 9.72 7.68
N LEU A 89 -17.05 9.23 6.46
CA LEU A 89 -16.83 10.01 5.24
C LEU A 89 -17.87 11.14 5.08
N GLU A 90 -19.11 10.96 5.56
CA GLU A 90 -20.14 11.99 5.56
C GLU A 90 -19.84 13.18 6.50
N THR A 91 -18.86 13.04 7.41
CA THR A 91 -18.40 14.19 8.23
C THR A 91 -17.70 15.24 7.40
N PHE A 92 -16.95 14.86 6.35
CA PHE A 92 -16.17 15.81 5.54
C PHE A 92 -17.04 16.86 4.82
N PRO A 93 -18.13 16.52 4.12
CA PRO A 93 -19.02 17.53 3.51
C PRO A 93 -19.65 18.51 4.52
N SER A 94 -19.73 18.16 5.81
CA SER A 94 -20.24 19.06 6.83
C SER A 94 -19.27 20.19 7.21
N ILE A 95 -17.96 19.95 7.07
CA ILE A 95 -16.89 20.87 7.47
C ILE A 95 -16.10 21.44 6.27
N LEU A 96 -16.11 20.75 5.14
CA LEU A 96 -15.38 21.13 3.94
C LEU A 96 -16.32 21.45 2.78
N ASN A 97 -15.93 22.44 1.97
CA ASN A 97 -16.56 22.75 0.69
C ASN A 97 -15.86 22.07 -0.48
N GLU A 98 -14.57 21.77 -0.33
CA GLU A 98 -13.75 21.29 -1.43
C GLU A 98 -12.55 20.49 -0.90
N ILE A 99 -12.25 19.40 -1.59
CA ILE A 99 -10.98 18.67 -1.52
C ILE A 99 -10.43 18.59 -2.93
N ARG A 100 -9.14 18.92 -3.14
CA ARG A 100 -8.44 18.74 -4.42
C ARG A 100 -7.14 18.00 -4.24
N ILE A 101 -6.91 17.03 -5.08
CA ILE A 101 -5.62 16.34 -5.18
C ILE A 101 -4.63 17.27 -5.88
N GLN A 102 -3.52 17.60 -5.22
CA GLN A 102 -2.44 18.44 -5.76
C GLN A 102 -1.29 17.60 -6.29
N SER A 103 -0.93 16.54 -5.56
CA SER A 103 -0.01 15.51 -6.01
C SER A 103 -0.42 14.15 -5.48
N PHE A 104 -0.09 13.10 -6.23
CA PHE A 104 -0.49 11.74 -5.93
C PHE A 104 0.51 10.78 -6.60
N ASP A 105 1.41 10.22 -5.79
CA ASP A 105 2.43 9.27 -6.24
C ASP A 105 2.16 7.91 -5.63
N VAL A 106 2.03 6.87 -6.44
CA VAL A 106 1.73 5.51 -6.00
C VAL A 106 2.91 4.59 -6.23
N THR A 107 3.25 3.81 -5.21
CA THR A 107 4.22 2.71 -5.30
C THR A 107 3.53 1.42 -4.89
N VAL A 108 3.52 0.42 -5.76
CA VAL A 108 2.87 -0.86 -5.52
C VAL A 108 3.89 -1.92 -5.16
N ALA A 109 3.59 -2.72 -4.13
CA ALA A 109 4.37 -3.90 -3.73
C ALA A 109 3.42 -5.03 -3.30
N GLY A 110 3.39 -6.13 -4.06
CA GLY A 110 2.41 -7.20 -3.85
C GLY A 110 0.97 -6.67 -4.00
N GLN A 111 0.14 -6.88 -3.01
CA GLN A 111 -1.25 -6.40 -2.97
C GLN A 111 -1.41 -5.11 -2.14
N GLU A 112 -0.33 -4.36 -1.94
CA GLU A 112 -0.34 -3.09 -1.20
C GLU A 112 0.12 -1.93 -2.08
N ALA A 113 -0.49 -0.76 -1.86
CA ALA A 113 -0.08 0.51 -2.44
C ALA A 113 0.34 1.48 -1.34
N ALA A 114 1.56 2.00 -1.42
CA ALA A 114 2.01 3.16 -0.67
C ALA A 114 1.79 4.42 -1.51
N ILE A 115 1.07 5.38 -0.97
CA ILE A 115 0.61 6.56 -1.68
C ILE A 115 1.15 7.79 -0.97
N LYS A 116 2.00 8.55 -1.63
CA LYS A 116 2.37 9.89 -1.15
C LYS A 116 1.41 10.88 -1.76
N TRP A 117 0.69 11.62 -0.93
CA TRP A 117 -0.31 12.57 -1.40
C TRP A 117 -0.12 13.96 -0.79
N ARG A 118 -0.59 14.97 -1.54
CA ARG A 118 -0.83 16.33 -1.06
C ARG A 118 -2.23 16.72 -1.46
N LEU A 119 -3.06 17.05 -0.46
CA LEU A 119 -4.43 17.50 -0.66
C LEU A 119 -4.57 18.98 -0.28
N ARG A 120 -5.36 19.69 -1.08
CA ARG A 120 -5.85 21.03 -0.78
C ARG A 120 -7.27 20.93 -0.27
N PHE A 121 -7.51 21.53 0.88
CA PHE A 121 -8.82 21.60 1.52
C PHE A 121 -9.35 23.05 1.50
N LYS A 122 -10.67 23.20 1.39
CA LYS A 122 -11.36 24.47 1.62
C LYS A 122 -12.50 24.24 2.59
N THR A 123 -12.49 24.94 3.74
CA THR A 123 -13.51 24.84 4.78
C THR A 123 -14.82 25.51 4.38
N LYS A 124 -15.89 25.30 5.15
CA LYS A 124 -17.16 26.03 5.04
C LYS A 124 -16.99 27.53 5.31
N THR A 125 -16.04 27.90 6.18
CA THR A 125 -15.71 29.30 6.49
C THR A 125 -14.89 29.96 5.38
N GLY A 126 -14.36 29.20 4.42
CA GLY A 126 -13.56 29.70 3.29
C GLY A 126 -12.04 29.58 3.51
N ASN A 127 -11.57 29.12 4.66
CA ASN A 127 -10.15 28.87 4.88
C ASN A 127 -9.62 27.82 3.89
N VAL A 128 -8.42 28.06 3.34
CA VAL A 128 -7.76 27.17 2.38
C VAL A 128 -6.41 26.74 2.93
N PHE A 129 -6.18 25.43 3.02
CA PHE A 129 -4.95 24.86 3.52
C PHE A 129 -4.56 23.59 2.78
N PHE A 130 -3.33 23.12 3.01
CA PHE A 130 -2.77 21.93 2.40
C PHE A 130 -2.32 20.96 3.47
N VAL A 131 -2.51 19.67 3.21
CA VAL A 131 -1.98 18.60 4.05
C VAL A 131 -1.19 17.65 3.16
N ASP A 132 -0.01 17.28 3.63
CA ASP A 132 0.80 16.22 3.05
C ASP A 132 0.63 14.95 3.88
N GLY A 133 0.57 13.81 3.24
CA GLY A 133 0.44 12.54 3.92
C GLY A 133 0.94 11.35 3.12
N ILE A 134 0.90 10.20 3.78
CA ILE A 134 1.16 8.90 3.18
C ILE A 134 0.01 7.98 3.55
N GLY A 135 -0.62 7.36 2.55
CA GLY A 135 -1.60 6.30 2.70
C GLY A 135 -0.98 4.93 2.40
N ILE A 136 -1.35 3.92 3.16
CA ILE A 136 -1.05 2.52 2.84
C ILE A 136 -2.37 1.78 2.65
N LEU A 137 -2.64 1.40 1.41
CA LEU A 137 -3.82 0.60 1.06
C LEU A 137 -3.43 -0.86 0.92
N LYS A 138 -4.18 -1.74 1.55
CA LYS A 138 -4.16 -3.18 1.29
C LYS A 138 -5.38 -3.55 0.43
N ILE A 139 -5.13 -4.13 -0.73
CA ILE A 139 -6.17 -4.52 -1.67
C ILE A 139 -6.36 -6.05 -1.61
N ASN A 140 -7.60 -6.50 -1.56
CA ASN A 140 -7.91 -7.94 -1.58
C ASN A 140 -8.03 -8.47 -3.03
N ALA A 141 -8.17 -9.78 -3.18
CA ALA A 141 -8.24 -10.44 -4.49
C ALA A 141 -9.46 -10.01 -5.34
N GLU A 142 -10.51 -9.48 -4.71
CA GLU A 142 -11.71 -8.96 -5.36
C GLU A 142 -11.55 -7.50 -5.82
N GLY A 143 -10.35 -6.89 -5.65
CA GLY A 143 -10.09 -5.51 -6.00
C GLY A 143 -10.73 -4.49 -5.06
N LYS A 144 -10.97 -4.89 -3.80
CA LYS A 144 -11.50 -4.02 -2.76
C LYS A 144 -10.42 -3.62 -1.76
N VAL A 145 -10.52 -2.42 -1.24
CA VAL A 145 -9.66 -1.95 -0.15
C VAL A 145 -10.02 -2.70 1.12
N GLN A 146 -9.11 -3.53 1.60
CA GLN A 146 -9.27 -4.27 2.85
C GLN A 146 -8.85 -3.44 4.07
N ALA A 147 -7.82 -2.62 3.89
CA ALA A 147 -7.37 -1.68 4.92
C ALA A 147 -6.82 -0.42 4.26
N ASP A 148 -7.13 0.72 4.86
CA ASP A 148 -6.59 2.03 4.54
C ASP A 148 -5.98 2.62 5.80
N ARG A 149 -4.71 3.01 5.74
CA ARG A 149 -3.96 3.54 6.88
C ARG A 149 -3.28 4.84 6.47
N GLU A 150 -3.79 5.95 7.01
CA GLU A 150 -3.35 7.29 6.65
C GLU A 150 -2.39 7.89 7.68
N TYR A 151 -1.32 8.51 7.22
CA TYR A 151 -0.29 9.14 8.03
C TYR A 151 -0.20 10.62 7.68
N PHE A 152 -0.66 11.50 8.57
CA PHE A 152 -0.55 12.96 8.43
C PHE A 152 -0.60 13.64 9.79
N ASP A 153 -0.34 14.93 9.84
CA ASP A 153 -0.40 15.74 11.06
C ASP A 153 -1.85 16.11 11.39
N LEU A 154 -2.49 15.31 12.27
CA LEU A 154 -3.85 15.54 12.72
C LEU A 154 -3.99 16.87 13.48
N ALA A 155 -3.01 17.24 14.31
CA ALA A 155 -3.07 18.48 15.09
C ALA A 155 -3.05 19.69 14.15
N TYR A 156 -2.20 19.66 13.13
CA TYR A 156 -2.21 20.69 12.09
C TYR A 156 -3.56 20.72 11.36
N PHE A 157 -4.06 19.59 10.86
CA PHE A 157 -5.36 19.53 10.17
C PHE A 157 -6.49 20.15 11.02
N GLN A 158 -6.61 19.72 12.28
CA GLN A 158 -7.63 20.23 13.20
C GLN A 158 -7.47 21.75 13.46
N SER A 159 -6.24 22.25 13.60
CA SER A 159 -5.99 23.68 13.79
C SER A 159 -6.48 24.54 12.63
N GLN A 160 -6.45 24.00 11.40
CA GLN A 160 -6.91 24.68 10.20
C GLN A 160 -8.43 24.71 10.06
N LEU A 161 -9.14 23.76 10.67
CA LEU A 161 -10.61 23.74 10.69
C LEU A 161 -11.20 24.82 11.62
N LEU A 162 -10.41 25.30 12.58
CA LEU A 162 -10.83 26.31 13.56
C LEU A 162 -10.62 27.75 13.09
N GLN A 163 -10.02 27.94 11.93
CA GLN A 163 -9.80 29.26 11.30
C GLN A 163 -10.95 29.57 10.33
#